data_9b030d630c1d1b8354ce1e3ddd20703f
#
_entry.id   9b030d630c1d1b8354ce1e3ddd20703f
#
_cell.length_a   1.000
_cell.length_b   1.000
_cell.length_c   1.000
_cell.angle_alpha   90.00
_cell.angle_beta   90.00
_cell.angle_gamma   90.00
#
_symmetry.space_group_name_H-M   'P 1'
#
loop_
_entity.id
_entity.type
_entity.pdbx_description
1 polymer ?
#
loop_
_entity_poly.entity_id
_entity_poly.type
_entity_poly.pdbx_seq_one_letter_code
_entity_poly.pdbx_strand_id
1 'polypeptide(L)'
;MSSIKEQVLAQQQGQYSEADDKYLSVLKQYNCNLNDEKIAAEVKKLLDEKVAENETMEVKKFLFGSVELTSLHTEDTEESILKMIEKVNKFSKDYPDLPHVATVCTY
;
A
#
# COMPACT_ATOMS: atom_id res chain seq x y z
N MET A 1 -40.78 -9.96 -8.75
CA MET A 1 -39.57 -10.80 -8.51
C MET A 1 -38.49 -9.87 -7.95
N SER A 2 -38.06 -10.10 -6.70
CA SER A 2 -36.93 -9.40 -6.14
C SER A 2 -35.64 -9.80 -6.89
N SER A 3 -34.78 -8.85 -7.12
CA SER A 3 -33.48 -9.09 -7.77
C SER A 3 -32.62 -10.05 -6.95
N ILE A 4 -31.72 -10.79 -7.58
CA ILE A 4 -30.75 -11.64 -6.89
C ILE A 4 -29.96 -10.84 -5.83
N LYS A 5 -29.70 -9.55 -6.08
CA LYS A 5 -29.08 -8.64 -5.11
C LYS A 5 -29.93 -8.45 -3.83
N GLU A 6 -31.25 -8.31 -3.98
CA GLU A 6 -32.16 -8.16 -2.82
C GLU A 6 -32.25 -9.45 -2.02
N GLN A 7 -32.22 -10.60 -2.68
CA GLN A 7 -32.22 -11.91 -2.02
C GLN A 7 -30.91 -12.17 -1.28
N VAL A 8 -29.77 -11.80 -1.84
CA VAL A 8 -28.44 -11.91 -1.19
C VAL A 8 -28.35 -10.96 0.01
N LEU A 9 -28.83 -9.72 -0.11
CA LEU A 9 -28.90 -8.77 0.99
C LEU A 9 -29.83 -9.23 2.11
N ALA A 10 -31.00 -9.82 1.78
CA ALA A 10 -31.93 -10.36 2.77
C ALA A 10 -31.35 -11.58 3.51
N GLN A 11 -30.58 -12.43 2.82
CA GLN A 11 -29.89 -13.56 3.45
C GLN A 11 -28.70 -13.10 4.34
N GLN A 12 -28.04 -12.01 4.01
CA GLN A 12 -26.99 -11.44 4.85
C GLN A 12 -27.54 -10.79 6.14
N GLN A 13 -28.75 -10.25 6.11
CA GLN A 13 -29.37 -9.62 7.30
C GLN A 13 -29.75 -10.59 8.42
N GLY A 14 -29.79 -11.89 8.16
CA GLY A 14 -30.15 -12.93 9.14
C GLY A 14 -28.99 -13.63 9.84
N GLN A 15 -27.71 -13.30 9.52
CA GLN A 15 -26.54 -14.04 10.00
C GLN A 15 -25.51 -13.21 10.77
N TYR A 16 -25.84 -12.01 11.24
CA TYR A 16 -24.95 -11.23 12.07
C TYR A 16 -24.92 -11.77 13.50
N SER A 17 -23.73 -12.22 13.94
CA SER A 17 -23.49 -12.63 15.31
C SER A 17 -23.33 -11.42 16.24
N GLU A 18 -23.37 -11.62 17.58
CA GLU A 18 -23.06 -10.56 18.56
C GLU A 18 -21.67 -9.92 18.32
N ALA A 19 -20.74 -10.67 17.72
CA ALA A 19 -19.42 -10.15 17.34
C ALA A 19 -19.52 -9.12 16.21
N ASP A 20 -20.45 -9.29 15.26
CA ASP A 20 -20.66 -8.36 14.15
C ASP A 20 -21.23 -7.02 14.65
N ASP A 21 -22.08 -7.05 15.67
CA ASP A 21 -22.62 -5.85 16.32
C ASP A 21 -21.52 -5.02 16.99
N LYS A 22 -20.52 -5.68 17.57
CA LYS A 22 -19.37 -5.01 18.19
C LYS A 22 -18.55 -4.23 17.14
N TYR A 23 -18.26 -4.83 16.00
CA TYR A 23 -17.51 -4.16 14.93
C TYR A 23 -18.31 -3.05 14.26
N LEU A 24 -19.59 -3.27 14.02
CA LEU A 24 -20.49 -2.25 13.49
C LEU A 24 -20.63 -1.05 14.42
N SER A 25 -20.67 -1.27 15.74
CA SER A 25 -20.73 -0.18 16.73
C SER A 25 -19.45 0.66 16.72
N VAL A 26 -18.29 0.04 16.51
CA VAL A 26 -17.01 0.76 16.35
C VAL A 26 -16.99 1.54 15.03
N LEU A 27 -17.39 0.92 13.93
CA LEU A 27 -17.42 1.59 12.61
C LEU A 27 -18.34 2.81 12.58
N LYS A 28 -19.46 2.78 13.34
CA LYS A 28 -20.38 3.94 13.45
C LYS A 28 -19.74 5.17 14.12
N GLN A 29 -18.62 5.01 14.83
CA GLN A 29 -17.89 6.11 15.45
C GLN A 29 -17.02 6.87 14.44
N TYR A 30 -16.80 6.30 13.25
CA TYR A 30 -15.99 6.85 12.18
C TYR A 30 -16.85 7.17 10.95
N ASN A 31 -16.46 8.20 10.22
CA ASN A 31 -17.11 8.49 8.95
C ASN A 31 -16.61 7.51 7.87
N CYS A 32 -17.30 6.39 7.73
CA CYS A 32 -17.01 5.37 6.72
C CYS A 32 -17.72 5.60 5.38
N ASN A 33 -18.56 6.65 5.29
CA ASN A 33 -19.24 7.03 4.05
C ASN A 33 -18.31 7.91 3.21
N LEU A 34 -17.28 7.28 2.63
CA LEU A 34 -16.31 7.95 1.79
C LEU A 34 -16.85 8.06 0.36
N ASN A 35 -16.43 9.12 -0.32
CA ASN A 35 -16.78 9.42 -1.69
C ASN A 35 -15.49 9.60 -2.49
N ASP A 36 -15.36 8.90 -3.60
CA ASP A 36 -14.14 8.84 -4.40
C ASP A 36 -13.74 10.23 -4.93
N GLU A 37 -14.70 11.06 -5.30
CA GLU A 37 -14.42 12.42 -5.80
C GLU A 37 -13.85 13.31 -4.69
N LYS A 38 -14.37 13.20 -3.45
CA LYS A 38 -13.81 13.92 -2.30
C LYS A 38 -12.41 13.47 -1.97
N ILE A 39 -12.16 12.17 -1.96
CA ILE A 39 -10.83 11.61 -1.72
C ILE A 39 -9.86 12.08 -2.81
N ALA A 40 -10.25 12.02 -4.08
CA ALA A 40 -9.43 12.50 -5.18
C ALA A 40 -9.09 14.00 -5.06
N ALA A 41 -10.06 14.82 -4.64
CA ALA A 41 -9.83 16.25 -4.40
C ALA A 41 -8.85 16.50 -3.25
N GLU A 42 -8.98 15.77 -2.13
CA GLU A 42 -8.06 15.86 -0.99
C GLU A 42 -6.64 15.40 -1.37
N VAL A 43 -6.52 14.31 -2.11
CA VAL A 43 -5.23 13.83 -2.62
C VAL A 43 -4.61 14.87 -3.56
N LYS A 44 -5.40 15.42 -4.50
CA LYS A 44 -4.90 16.46 -5.40
C LYS A 44 -4.39 17.68 -4.64
N LYS A 45 -5.14 18.16 -3.66
CA LYS A 45 -4.74 19.27 -2.81
C LYS A 45 -3.41 18.97 -2.09
N LEU A 46 -3.29 17.79 -1.49
CA LEU A 46 -2.06 17.37 -0.83
C LEU A 46 -0.87 17.36 -1.79
N LEU A 47 -1.05 16.83 -3.00
CA LEU A 47 0.00 16.81 -4.02
C LEU A 47 0.39 18.23 -4.45
N ASP A 48 -0.57 19.10 -4.70
CA ASP A 48 -0.32 20.49 -5.11
C ASP A 48 0.44 21.27 -4.02
N GLU A 49 0.18 20.99 -2.75
CA GLU A 49 0.82 21.67 -1.61
C GLU A 49 2.19 21.08 -1.25
N LYS A 50 2.39 19.78 -1.37
CA LYS A 50 3.51 19.07 -0.75
C LYS A 50 4.57 18.54 -1.71
N VAL A 51 4.25 18.31 -2.98
CA VAL A 51 5.22 17.72 -3.91
C VAL A 51 6.40 18.64 -4.14
N ALA A 52 6.17 19.93 -4.41
CA ALA A 52 7.25 20.87 -4.73
C ALA A 52 8.24 21.06 -3.56
N GLU A 53 7.75 21.13 -2.33
CA GLU A 53 8.60 21.29 -1.14
C GLU A 53 9.44 20.05 -0.83
N ASN A 54 8.97 18.86 -1.26
CA ASN A 54 9.61 17.56 -1.04
C ASN A 54 10.46 17.11 -2.25
N GLU A 55 10.46 17.83 -3.35
CA GLU A 55 11.23 17.47 -4.54
C GLU A 55 12.70 17.94 -4.44
N THR A 56 13.35 17.61 -3.36
CA THR A 56 14.77 17.89 -3.11
C THR A 56 15.61 16.62 -3.21
N MET A 57 16.90 16.76 -3.51
CA MET A 57 17.81 15.62 -3.55
C MET A 57 17.91 14.94 -2.19
N GLU A 58 17.85 15.69 -1.11
CA GLU A 58 17.88 15.18 0.26
C GLU A 58 16.69 14.25 0.54
N VAL A 59 15.47 14.70 0.23
CA VAL A 59 14.26 13.89 0.40
C VAL A 59 14.29 12.66 -0.51
N LYS A 60 14.74 12.81 -1.77
CA LYS A 60 14.87 11.68 -2.70
C LYS A 60 15.84 10.62 -2.19
N LYS A 61 17.00 11.02 -1.63
CA LYS A 61 17.94 10.10 -1.00
C LYS A 61 17.36 9.41 0.23
N PHE A 62 16.66 10.17 1.08
CA PHE A 62 15.96 9.60 2.23
C PHE A 62 14.92 8.54 1.81
N LEU A 63 14.08 8.87 0.84
CA LEU A 63 13.08 7.94 0.31
C LEU A 63 13.72 6.70 -0.33
N PHE A 64 14.80 6.86 -1.08
CA PHE A 64 15.55 5.75 -1.64
C PHE A 64 16.09 4.80 -0.55
N GLY A 65 16.65 5.34 0.52
CA GLY A 65 17.10 4.59 1.69
C GLY A 65 15.97 3.95 2.51
N SER A 66 14.73 4.30 2.21
CA SER A 66 13.52 3.72 2.85
C SER A 66 12.85 2.64 2.00
N VAL A 67 13.37 2.35 0.80
CA VAL A 67 12.79 1.37 -0.12
C VAL A 67 12.94 -0.04 0.43
N GLU A 68 11.87 -0.79 0.49
CA GLU A 68 11.86 -2.23 0.60
C GLU A 68 11.74 -2.83 -0.81
N LEU A 69 12.80 -3.49 -1.25
CA LEU A 69 12.82 -4.16 -2.55
C LEU A 69 12.26 -5.58 -2.39
N THR A 70 11.07 -5.79 -2.92
CA THR A 70 10.30 -7.01 -2.66
C THR A 70 10.10 -7.80 -3.94
N SER A 71 10.35 -9.11 -3.89
CA SER A 71 9.87 -10.08 -4.87
C SER A 71 9.16 -11.23 -4.17
N LEU A 72 7.88 -11.37 -4.45
CA LEU A 72 7.01 -12.41 -3.90
C LEU A 72 6.23 -13.10 -5.02
N HIS A 73 6.90 -13.32 -6.15
CA HIS A 73 6.32 -14.04 -7.27
C HIS A 73 6.39 -15.55 -7.06
N THR A 74 5.37 -16.27 -7.47
CA THR A 74 5.33 -17.73 -7.34
C THR A 74 6.35 -18.44 -8.25
N GLU A 75 6.81 -17.74 -9.29
CA GLU A 75 7.86 -18.18 -10.22
C GLU A 75 9.28 -17.78 -9.79
N ASP A 76 9.44 -17.13 -8.62
CA ASP A 76 10.77 -16.81 -8.11
C ASP A 76 11.60 -18.06 -7.87
N THR A 77 12.84 -18.02 -8.31
CA THR A 77 13.83 -19.05 -8.12
C THR A 77 15.01 -18.52 -7.32
N GLU A 78 15.80 -19.42 -6.74
CA GLU A 78 17.06 -19.04 -6.07
C GLU A 78 17.93 -18.19 -6.99
N GLU A 79 18.03 -18.53 -8.27
CA GLU A 79 18.79 -17.77 -9.26
C GLU A 79 18.24 -16.38 -9.49
N SER A 80 16.90 -16.20 -9.59
CA SER A 80 16.29 -14.90 -9.80
C SER A 80 16.49 -13.98 -8.60
N ILE A 81 16.41 -14.51 -7.40
CA ILE A 81 16.65 -13.77 -6.15
C ILE A 81 18.12 -13.39 -6.01
N LEU A 82 19.06 -14.32 -6.29
CA LEU A 82 20.49 -14.00 -6.31
C LEU A 82 20.83 -12.87 -7.28
N LYS A 83 20.28 -12.90 -8.49
CA LYS A 83 20.45 -11.81 -9.47
C LYS A 83 19.93 -10.46 -8.95
N MET A 84 18.81 -10.46 -8.22
CA MET A 84 18.29 -9.24 -7.60
C MET A 84 19.26 -8.72 -6.54
N ILE A 85 19.76 -9.57 -5.66
CA ILE A 85 20.73 -9.20 -4.62
C ILE A 85 22.04 -8.68 -5.25
N GLU A 86 22.53 -9.32 -6.30
CA GLU A 86 23.72 -8.87 -7.02
C GLU A 86 23.54 -7.47 -7.60
N LYS A 87 22.36 -7.15 -8.17
CA LYS A 87 22.03 -5.80 -8.63
C LYS A 87 22.07 -4.77 -7.51
N VAL A 88 21.50 -5.09 -6.34
CA VAL A 88 21.53 -4.21 -5.17
C VAL A 88 22.98 -3.95 -4.73
N ASN A 89 23.80 -4.99 -4.62
CA ASN A 89 25.20 -4.89 -4.24
C ASN A 89 26.03 -4.11 -5.26
N LYS A 90 25.77 -4.35 -6.56
CA LYS A 90 26.45 -3.61 -7.63
C LYS A 90 26.08 -2.14 -7.62
N PHE A 91 24.80 -1.81 -7.46
CA PHE A 91 24.32 -0.44 -7.39
C PHE A 91 25.04 0.34 -6.26
N SER A 92 25.15 -0.25 -5.09
CA SER A 92 25.83 0.36 -3.95
C SER A 92 27.30 0.63 -4.19
N LYS A 93 27.97 -0.19 -5.00
CA LYS A 93 29.37 0.02 -5.41
C LYS A 93 29.50 1.10 -6.48
N ASP A 94 28.56 1.12 -7.46
CA ASP A 94 28.57 2.07 -8.56
C ASP A 94 28.18 3.50 -8.09
N TYR A 95 27.38 3.60 -7.03
CA TYR A 95 26.84 4.85 -6.50
C TYR A 95 27.07 4.97 -4.98
N PRO A 96 28.31 5.12 -4.52
CA PRO A 96 28.65 5.12 -3.10
C PRO A 96 28.07 6.31 -2.32
N ASP A 97 27.69 7.39 -3.00
CA ASP A 97 27.09 8.59 -2.40
C ASP A 97 25.57 8.46 -2.17
N LEU A 98 24.97 7.36 -2.64
CA LEU A 98 23.57 7.06 -2.42
C LEU A 98 23.40 6.05 -1.28
N PRO A 99 22.32 6.14 -0.49
CA PRO A 99 22.04 5.16 0.54
C PRO A 99 21.75 3.79 -0.05
N HIS A 100 21.91 2.75 0.74
CA HIS A 100 21.38 1.42 0.41
C HIS A 100 19.86 1.41 0.51
N VAL A 101 19.22 0.49 -0.20
CA VAL A 101 17.81 0.18 0.08
C VAL A 101 17.68 -0.33 1.51
N ALA A 102 16.53 -0.08 2.16
CA ALA A 102 16.33 -0.43 3.56
C ALA A 102 16.36 -1.94 3.78
N THR A 103 15.75 -2.70 2.88
CA THR A 103 15.62 -4.15 2.99
C THR A 103 15.33 -4.78 1.64
N VAL A 104 15.61 -6.08 1.57
CA VAL A 104 15.16 -6.96 0.48
C VAL A 104 14.24 -8.00 1.08
N CYS A 105 13.04 -8.13 0.56
CA CYS A 105 12.02 -9.06 1.02
C CYS A 105 11.76 -10.13 -0.05
N THR A 106 11.83 -11.39 0.33
CA THR A 106 11.54 -12.55 -0.52
C THR A 106 10.87 -13.64 0.29
N TYR A 107 10.36 -14.68 -0.37
CA TYR A 107 9.97 -15.91 0.30
C TYR A 107 11.16 -16.61 0.94
#